data_5026283b49d01e7dd9987736bbb397b9
#
_entry.id   5026283b49d01e7dd9987736bbb397b9
#
_cell.length_a   1.000
_cell.length_b   1.000
_cell.length_c   1.000
_cell.angle_alpha   90.00
_cell.angle_beta   90.00
_cell.angle_gamma   90.00
#
_symmetry.space_group_name_H-M   'P 1'
#
loop_
_entity.id
_entity.type
_entity.pdbx_description
1 polymer ?
#
loop_
_entity_poly.entity_id
_entity_poly.type
_entity_poly.pdbx_seq_one_letter_code
_entity_poly.pdbx_strand_id
1 'polypeptide(L)'
;AQYLALPNVLCCGGSWMVPADAVAAKDWNRITELTRSAVNLMLGLELRHVGVNSGSPEAAMRDAQLFCKLLGWQVKEGNSSVFAGNAFEMMKKPFRGTNGHIAIACNDIARAKWHMERRGFAFEDESTASMKDGKMVAIYLKDEIGGFAIHLLQK
;
A
#
# COMPACT_ATOMS: atom_id res chain seq x y z
N ALA A 1 12.30 -8.95 6.18
CA ALA A 1 10.94 -8.77 6.70
C ALA A 1 10.67 -9.69 7.91
N GLN A 2 10.96 -11.01 7.83
CA GLN A 2 10.62 -11.98 8.88
C GLN A 2 11.16 -11.60 10.28
N TYR A 3 12.42 -11.17 10.39
CA TYR A 3 13.00 -10.76 11.68
C TYR A 3 12.30 -9.53 12.27
N LEU A 4 11.96 -8.53 11.44
CA LEU A 4 11.26 -7.33 11.90
C LEU A 4 9.79 -7.55 12.27
N ALA A 5 9.22 -8.72 11.96
CA ALA A 5 7.91 -9.13 12.42
C ALA A 5 7.92 -9.69 13.85
N LEU A 6 9.09 -9.99 14.41
CA LEU A 6 9.22 -10.47 15.78
C LEU A 6 9.11 -9.32 16.78
N PRO A 7 8.35 -9.49 17.89
CA PRO A 7 8.06 -8.37 18.81
C PRO A 7 9.29 -7.87 19.59
N ASN A 8 10.36 -8.65 19.62
CA ASN A 8 11.61 -8.31 20.28
C ASN A 8 12.71 -7.77 19.34
N VAL A 9 12.40 -7.59 18.04
CA VAL A 9 13.35 -7.05 17.04
C VAL A 9 12.95 -5.64 16.66
N LEU A 10 13.71 -4.67 17.15
CA LEU A 10 13.46 -3.25 16.90
C LEU A 10 13.97 -2.79 15.53
N CYS A 11 15.15 -3.29 15.11
CA CYS A 11 15.76 -2.94 13.84
C CYS A 11 16.63 -4.07 13.29
N CYS A 12 17.00 -3.95 12.03
CA CYS A 12 17.99 -4.79 11.37
C CYS A 12 19.02 -3.92 10.70
N GLY A 13 20.27 -4.35 10.69
CA GLY A 13 21.37 -3.70 9.99
C GLY A 13 22.19 -4.71 9.21
N GLY A 14 23.07 -4.23 8.32
CA GLY A 14 23.97 -5.09 7.57
C GLY A 14 25.10 -4.29 6.92
N SER A 15 26.33 -4.82 6.96
CA SER A 15 27.51 -4.19 6.37
C SER A 15 27.42 -4.03 4.84
N TRP A 16 26.57 -4.80 4.16
CA TRP A 16 26.34 -4.71 2.72
C TRP A 16 25.78 -3.36 2.26
N MET A 17 25.14 -2.60 3.17
CA MET A 17 24.65 -1.25 2.88
C MET A 17 25.79 -0.22 2.79
N VAL A 18 26.94 -0.51 3.42
CA VAL A 18 28.11 0.38 3.46
C VAL A 18 29.35 -0.45 3.10
N PRO A 19 29.48 -0.92 1.85
CA PRO A 19 30.61 -1.74 1.45
C PRO A 19 31.93 -0.96 1.48
N ALA A 20 33.00 -1.61 1.92
CA ALA A 20 34.29 -0.97 2.15
C ALA A 20 34.89 -0.33 0.90
N ASP A 21 34.68 -0.93 -0.26
CA ASP A 21 35.10 -0.40 -1.56
C ASP A 21 34.38 0.90 -1.94
N ALA A 22 33.09 1.02 -1.64
CA ALA A 22 32.34 2.26 -1.87
C ALA A 22 32.79 3.37 -0.90
N VAL A 23 33.11 3.04 0.35
CA VAL A 23 33.66 3.99 1.31
C VAL A 23 35.03 4.49 0.85
N ALA A 24 35.93 3.58 0.45
CA ALA A 24 37.26 3.92 -0.05
C ALA A 24 37.21 4.81 -1.31
N ALA A 25 36.26 4.52 -2.22
CA ALA A 25 36.02 5.31 -3.41
C ALA A 25 35.22 6.62 -3.17
N LYS A 26 34.74 6.85 -1.93
CA LYS A 26 33.81 7.95 -1.59
C LYS A 26 32.54 7.96 -2.45
N ASP A 27 32.07 6.78 -2.86
CA ASP A 27 30.86 6.60 -3.65
C ASP A 27 29.60 6.64 -2.75
N TRP A 28 29.29 7.85 -2.30
CA TRP A 28 28.14 8.11 -1.43
C TRP A 28 26.80 7.86 -2.12
N ASN A 29 26.76 7.99 -3.45
CA ASN A 29 25.53 7.69 -4.22
C ASN A 29 25.19 6.20 -4.15
N ARG A 30 26.16 5.32 -4.35
CA ARG A 30 25.98 3.88 -4.19
C ARG A 30 25.53 3.49 -2.79
N ILE A 31 26.12 4.08 -1.75
CA ILE A 31 25.69 3.84 -0.36
C ILE A 31 24.25 4.30 -0.14
N THR A 32 23.90 5.45 -0.66
CA THR A 32 22.50 5.97 -0.61
C THR A 32 21.52 5.03 -1.29
N GLU A 33 21.84 4.53 -2.48
CA GLU A 33 20.95 3.59 -3.22
C GLU A 33 20.83 2.24 -2.50
N LEU A 34 21.90 1.70 -1.96
CA LEU A 34 21.86 0.46 -1.18
C LEU A 34 20.98 0.61 0.06
N THR A 35 21.11 1.73 0.77
CA THR A 35 20.29 2.04 1.95
C THR A 35 18.81 2.24 1.56
N ARG A 36 18.54 2.97 0.49
CA ARG A 36 17.18 3.15 -0.04
C ARG A 36 16.54 1.82 -0.40
N SER A 37 17.30 0.94 -1.06
CA SER A 37 16.84 -0.41 -1.40
C SER A 37 16.53 -1.24 -0.16
N ALA A 38 17.35 -1.15 0.89
CA ALA A 38 17.10 -1.82 2.18
C ALA A 38 15.80 -1.34 2.83
N VAL A 39 15.58 -0.04 2.86
CA VAL A 39 14.34 0.56 3.39
C VAL A 39 13.14 0.10 2.58
N ASN A 40 13.20 0.14 1.25
CA ASN A 40 12.10 -0.30 0.40
C ASN A 40 11.77 -1.79 0.61
N LEU A 41 12.77 -2.64 0.75
CA LEU A 41 12.59 -4.06 1.08
C LEU A 41 11.95 -4.26 2.47
N MET A 42 12.37 -3.47 3.45
CA MET A 42 11.79 -3.48 4.80
C MET A 42 10.32 -3.08 4.78
N LEU A 43 9.98 -2.02 4.07
CA LEU A 43 8.60 -1.54 3.96
C LEU A 43 7.72 -2.51 3.17
N GLY A 44 8.28 -3.19 2.16
CA GLY A 44 7.59 -4.16 1.33
C GLY A 44 6.36 -3.58 0.65
N LEU A 45 6.47 -2.35 0.15
CA LEU A 45 5.37 -1.67 -0.53
C LEU A 45 5.02 -2.38 -1.84
N GLU A 46 3.74 -2.68 -2.03
CA GLU A 46 3.23 -3.29 -3.26
C GLU A 46 1.79 -2.84 -3.54
N LEU A 47 1.42 -2.74 -4.80
CA LEU A 47 0.04 -2.51 -5.20
C LEU A 47 -0.82 -3.70 -4.75
N ARG A 48 -1.84 -3.45 -3.93
CA ARG A 48 -2.75 -4.49 -3.46
C ARG A 48 -3.99 -4.60 -4.32
N HIS A 49 -4.68 -3.47 -4.54
CA HIS A 49 -5.83 -3.36 -5.44
C HIS A 49 -6.07 -1.92 -5.86
N VAL A 50 -6.84 -1.77 -6.92
CA VAL A 50 -7.40 -0.50 -7.37
C VAL A 50 -8.90 -0.55 -7.17
N GLY A 51 -9.43 0.36 -6.35
CA GLY A 51 -10.85 0.58 -6.18
C GLY A 51 -11.36 1.58 -7.20
N VAL A 52 -12.46 1.26 -7.86
CA VAL A 52 -13.10 2.13 -8.86
C VAL A 52 -14.50 2.49 -8.39
N ASN A 53 -14.85 3.76 -8.42
CA ASN A 53 -16.19 4.25 -8.08
C ASN A 53 -17.15 4.00 -9.27
N SER A 54 -17.75 2.82 -9.34
CA SER A 54 -18.67 2.43 -10.43
C SER A 54 -20.07 3.07 -10.33
N GLY A 55 -20.40 3.65 -9.19
CA GLY A 55 -21.60 4.47 -8.99
C GLY A 55 -22.87 3.71 -8.62
N SER A 56 -23.04 2.45 -9.02
CA SER A 56 -24.18 1.61 -8.60
C SER A 56 -23.78 0.13 -8.46
N PRO A 57 -24.59 -0.69 -7.75
CA PRO A 57 -24.34 -2.13 -7.66
C PRO A 57 -24.33 -2.83 -9.02
N GLU A 58 -25.20 -2.43 -9.93
CA GLU A 58 -25.32 -3.00 -11.28
C GLU A 58 -24.09 -2.65 -12.12
N ALA A 59 -23.62 -1.38 -12.04
CA ALA A 59 -22.42 -0.94 -12.72
C ALA A 59 -21.18 -1.67 -12.17
N ALA A 60 -21.05 -1.79 -10.84
CA ALA A 60 -19.95 -2.49 -10.19
C ALA A 60 -19.89 -3.97 -10.62
N MET A 61 -21.03 -4.65 -10.68
CA MET A 61 -21.11 -6.04 -11.13
C MET A 61 -20.71 -6.16 -12.60
N ARG A 62 -21.27 -5.32 -13.48
CA ARG A 62 -20.96 -5.30 -14.91
C ARG A 62 -19.47 -5.08 -15.16
N ASP A 63 -18.89 -4.08 -14.51
CA ASP A 63 -17.49 -3.71 -14.70
C ASP A 63 -16.56 -4.82 -14.18
N ALA A 64 -16.86 -5.42 -13.02
CA ALA A 64 -16.12 -6.58 -12.51
C ALA A 64 -16.20 -7.78 -13.46
N GLN A 65 -17.36 -8.06 -14.03
CA GLN A 65 -17.53 -9.15 -15.03
C GLN A 65 -16.72 -8.90 -16.29
N LEU A 66 -16.63 -7.64 -16.77
CA LEU A 66 -15.82 -7.29 -17.93
C LEU A 66 -14.33 -7.53 -17.67
N PHE A 67 -13.80 -7.10 -16.51
CA PHE A 67 -12.41 -7.39 -16.12
C PHE A 67 -12.16 -8.90 -15.98
N CYS A 68 -13.10 -9.62 -15.37
CA CYS A 68 -12.97 -11.08 -15.22
C CYS A 68 -12.97 -11.79 -16.58
N LYS A 69 -13.80 -11.36 -17.52
CA LYS A 69 -13.84 -11.88 -18.90
C LYS A 69 -12.53 -11.59 -19.65
N LEU A 70 -11.99 -10.36 -19.49
CA LEU A 70 -10.74 -9.93 -20.14
C LEU A 70 -9.54 -10.74 -19.64
N LEU A 71 -9.47 -10.99 -18.32
CA LEU A 71 -8.29 -11.52 -17.64
C LEU A 71 -8.40 -13.01 -17.26
N GLY A 72 -9.54 -13.64 -17.52
CA GLY A 72 -9.80 -15.04 -17.13
C GLY A 72 -9.96 -15.22 -15.61
N TRP A 73 -10.37 -14.16 -14.91
CA TRP A 73 -10.53 -14.15 -13.45
C TRP A 73 -11.96 -14.46 -13.03
N GLN A 74 -12.15 -14.57 -11.71
CA GLN A 74 -13.48 -14.81 -11.12
C GLN A 74 -13.96 -13.57 -10.36
N VAL A 75 -15.27 -13.34 -10.43
CA VAL A 75 -15.97 -12.32 -9.66
C VAL A 75 -16.11 -12.79 -8.21
N LYS A 76 -15.85 -11.87 -7.27
CA LYS A 76 -16.13 -12.05 -5.83
C LYS A 76 -17.01 -10.91 -5.37
N GLU A 77 -18.28 -11.19 -5.12
CA GLU A 77 -19.22 -10.18 -4.65
C GLU A 77 -19.12 -10.04 -3.12
N GLY A 78 -18.93 -8.80 -2.67
CA GLY A 78 -19.00 -8.38 -1.27
C GLY A 78 -20.17 -7.43 -1.00
N ASN A 79 -20.33 -6.99 0.23
CA ASN A 79 -21.43 -6.11 0.63
C ASN A 79 -21.31 -4.72 -0.01
N SER A 80 -20.16 -4.08 0.05
CA SER A 80 -19.90 -2.71 -0.44
C SER A 80 -19.29 -2.64 -1.83
N SER A 81 -18.76 -3.76 -2.34
CA SER A 81 -18.01 -3.80 -3.59
C SER A 81 -18.09 -5.15 -4.28
N VAL A 82 -17.66 -5.20 -5.53
CA VAL A 82 -17.48 -6.42 -6.32
C VAL A 82 -16.03 -6.48 -6.78
N PHE A 83 -15.34 -7.55 -6.46
CA PHE A 83 -13.96 -7.75 -6.90
C PHE A 83 -13.87 -8.51 -8.22
N ALA A 84 -13.02 -8.03 -9.13
CA ALA A 84 -12.51 -8.82 -10.23
C ALA A 84 -11.13 -9.39 -9.81
N GLY A 85 -11.11 -10.68 -9.55
CA GLY A 85 -9.95 -11.34 -8.94
C GLY A 85 -9.65 -10.78 -7.56
N ASN A 86 -8.39 -10.32 -7.38
CA ASN A 86 -7.93 -9.65 -6.17
C ASN A 86 -7.39 -8.23 -6.44
N ALA A 87 -7.45 -7.78 -7.70
CA ALA A 87 -6.76 -6.57 -8.15
C ALA A 87 -7.68 -5.37 -8.34
N PHE A 88 -8.92 -5.59 -8.77
CA PHE A 88 -9.87 -4.51 -9.01
C PHE A 88 -11.09 -4.64 -8.10
N GLU A 89 -11.38 -3.58 -7.36
CA GLU A 89 -12.52 -3.46 -6.45
C GLU A 89 -13.52 -2.45 -7.01
N MET A 90 -14.63 -2.92 -7.56
CA MET A 90 -15.70 -2.07 -8.09
C MET A 90 -16.63 -1.66 -6.95
N MET A 91 -16.61 -0.40 -6.56
CA MET A 91 -17.43 0.13 -5.48
C MET A 91 -18.88 0.25 -5.90
N LYS A 92 -19.81 -0.36 -5.14
CA LYS A 92 -21.28 -0.30 -5.37
C LYS A 92 -21.87 1.09 -5.12
N LYS A 93 -21.16 1.90 -4.33
CA LYS A 93 -21.45 3.31 -4.09
C LYS A 93 -20.15 4.09 -4.12
N PRO A 94 -20.15 5.36 -4.54
CA PRO A 94 -18.97 6.20 -4.45
C PRO A 94 -18.39 6.16 -3.03
N PHE A 95 -17.09 5.99 -2.94
CA PHE A 95 -16.35 5.98 -1.68
C PHE A 95 -15.27 7.06 -1.75
N ARG A 96 -14.11 6.86 -1.14
CA ARG A 96 -13.01 7.81 -1.15
C ARG A 96 -12.40 7.97 -2.54
N GLY A 97 -11.92 9.18 -2.81
CA GLY A 97 -11.30 9.57 -4.08
C GLY A 97 -12.32 9.89 -5.18
N THR A 98 -11.94 10.81 -6.04
CA THR A 98 -12.77 11.23 -7.20
C THR A 98 -13.04 10.04 -8.14
N ASN A 99 -11.97 9.28 -8.45
CA ASN A 99 -12.04 8.11 -9.33
C ASN A 99 -12.16 6.78 -8.58
N GLY A 100 -11.90 6.80 -7.26
CA GLY A 100 -11.81 5.63 -6.41
C GLY A 100 -10.56 5.65 -5.54
N HIS A 101 -9.98 4.49 -5.22
CA HIS A 101 -8.83 4.41 -4.32
C HIS A 101 -7.77 3.43 -4.81
N ILE A 102 -6.55 3.61 -4.32
CA ILE A 102 -5.44 2.68 -4.57
C ILE A 102 -4.92 2.19 -3.22
N ALA A 103 -4.95 0.88 -3.02
CA ALA A 103 -4.43 0.23 -1.83
C ALA A 103 -2.97 -0.17 -2.03
N ILE A 104 -2.09 0.32 -1.17
CA ILE A 104 -0.67 -0.05 -1.12
C ILE A 104 -0.46 -0.91 0.13
N ALA A 105 -0.22 -2.20 -0.08
CA ALA A 105 0.13 -3.10 1.02
C ALA A 105 1.54 -2.83 1.52
N CYS A 106 1.75 -2.98 2.82
CA CYS A 106 3.04 -2.82 3.47
C CYS A 106 3.25 -3.85 4.58
N ASN A 107 4.51 -4.11 4.92
CA ASN A 107 4.87 -5.07 5.96
C ASN A 107 4.55 -4.57 7.39
N ASP A 108 4.58 -3.25 7.59
CA ASP A 108 4.29 -2.60 8.87
C ASP A 108 3.76 -1.19 8.57
N ILE A 109 2.50 -0.96 8.90
CA ILE A 109 1.81 0.27 8.51
C ILE A 109 2.34 1.50 9.26
N ALA A 110 2.74 1.35 10.53
CA ALA A 110 3.28 2.46 11.32
C ALA A 110 4.64 2.91 10.77
N ARG A 111 5.50 1.95 10.42
CA ARG A 111 6.80 2.24 9.77
C ARG A 111 6.61 2.85 8.39
N ALA A 112 5.70 2.31 7.59
CA ALA A 112 5.43 2.86 6.25
C ALA A 112 4.91 4.29 6.31
N LYS A 113 3.94 4.57 7.21
CA LYS A 113 3.43 5.91 7.49
C LYS A 113 4.57 6.86 7.85
N TRP A 114 5.38 6.52 8.85
CA TRP A 114 6.51 7.34 9.28
C TRP A 114 7.50 7.67 8.15
N HIS A 115 7.86 6.68 7.31
CA HIS A 115 8.76 6.91 6.17
C HIS A 115 8.13 7.81 5.11
N MET A 116 6.82 7.71 4.86
CA MET A 116 6.11 8.54 3.89
C MET A 116 5.95 9.98 4.41
N GLU A 117 5.66 10.17 5.70
CA GLU A 117 5.60 11.50 6.32
C GLU A 117 6.93 12.25 6.19
N ARG A 118 8.06 11.56 6.37
CA ARG A 118 9.40 12.13 6.11
C ARG A 118 9.66 12.48 4.64
N ARG A 119 8.89 11.92 3.71
CA ARG A 119 8.92 12.27 2.28
C ARG A 119 7.92 13.38 1.93
N GLY A 120 7.25 13.96 2.93
CA GLY A 120 6.31 15.07 2.76
C GLY A 120 4.85 14.69 2.53
N PHE A 121 4.49 13.41 2.66
CA PHE A 121 3.09 12.99 2.59
C PHE A 121 2.39 13.18 3.93
N ALA A 122 1.14 13.63 3.91
CA ALA A 122 0.30 13.76 5.09
C ALA A 122 -0.76 12.65 5.10
N PHE A 123 -1.01 12.08 6.28
CA PHE A 123 -2.06 11.09 6.50
C PHE A 123 -3.26 11.72 7.20
N GLU A 124 -4.43 11.12 7.04
CA GLU A 124 -5.60 11.42 7.85
C GLU A 124 -5.32 11.12 9.32
N ASP A 125 -6.21 11.62 10.20
CA ASP A 125 -6.11 11.35 11.63
C ASP A 125 -6.23 9.84 11.91
N GLU A 126 -5.44 9.33 12.85
CA GLU A 126 -5.43 7.91 13.20
C GLU A 126 -6.78 7.43 13.78
N SER A 127 -7.61 8.34 14.29
CA SER A 127 -8.98 8.02 14.70
C SER A 127 -9.87 7.58 13.53
N THR A 128 -9.51 7.94 12.29
CA THR A 128 -10.19 7.52 11.06
C THR A 128 -9.63 6.23 10.46
N ALA A 129 -8.53 5.72 11.02
CA ALA A 129 -7.90 4.50 10.54
C ALA A 129 -8.78 3.26 10.76
N SER A 130 -8.70 2.31 9.83
CA SER A 130 -9.33 1.00 10.06
C SER A 130 -8.51 0.20 11.07
N MET A 131 -9.18 -0.33 12.08
CA MET A 131 -8.56 -1.09 13.15
C MET A 131 -9.07 -2.53 13.16
N LYS A 132 -8.17 -3.47 13.47
CA LYS A 132 -8.50 -4.87 13.70
C LYS A 132 -7.70 -5.37 14.90
N ASP A 133 -8.37 -5.93 15.91
CA ASP A 133 -7.75 -6.43 17.14
C ASP A 133 -6.81 -5.41 17.80
N GLY A 134 -7.23 -4.13 17.83
CA GLY A 134 -6.47 -3.02 18.40
C GLY A 134 -5.26 -2.57 17.57
N LYS A 135 -5.07 -3.11 16.35
CA LYS A 135 -3.98 -2.75 15.45
C LYS A 135 -4.51 -2.02 14.22
N MET A 136 -3.80 -1.00 13.78
CA MET A 136 -4.09 -0.30 12.53
C MET A 136 -3.88 -1.24 11.34
N VAL A 137 -4.91 -1.40 10.51
CA VAL A 137 -4.86 -2.23 9.30
C VAL A 137 -4.98 -1.44 8.02
N ALA A 138 -5.54 -0.22 8.07
CA ALA A 138 -5.55 0.70 6.93
C ALA A 138 -5.57 2.16 7.39
N ILE A 139 -4.91 3.05 6.63
CA ILE A 139 -4.94 4.51 6.82
C ILE A 139 -4.76 5.21 5.47
N TYR A 140 -5.49 6.30 5.26
CA TYR A 140 -5.48 7.07 4.02
C TYR A 140 -4.50 8.25 4.08
N LEU A 141 -3.92 8.61 2.94
CA LEU A 141 -3.33 9.94 2.73
C LEU A 141 -4.44 11.00 2.74
N LYS A 142 -4.08 12.23 3.14
CA LYS A 142 -4.99 13.38 3.06
C LYS A 142 -5.30 13.77 1.62
N ASP A 143 -4.29 13.72 0.77
CA ASP A 143 -4.37 14.18 -0.61
C ASP A 143 -4.57 13.02 -1.59
N GLU A 144 -5.36 13.26 -2.62
CA GLU A 144 -5.51 12.35 -3.74
C GLU A 144 -4.30 12.45 -4.69
N ILE A 145 -3.98 11.35 -5.36
CA ILE A 145 -3.01 11.32 -6.45
C ILE A 145 -3.74 10.86 -7.72
N GLY A 146 -3.79 11.71 -8.73
CA GLY A 146 -4.50 11.40 -9.98
C GLY A 146 -6.01 11.18 -9.82
N GLY A 147 -6.62 11.79 -8.81
CA GLY A 147 -8.02 11.59 -8.47
C GLY A 147 -8.31 10.28 -7.71
N PHE A 148 -7.29 9.58 -7.24
CA PHE A 148 -7.44 8.41 -6.38
C PHE A 148 -7.04 8.71 -4.94
N ALA A 149 -7.88 8.32 -4.00
CA ALA A 149 -7.49 8.27 -2.59
C ALA A 149 -6.48 7.13 -2.41
N ILE A 150 -5.36 7.42 -1.75
CA ILE A 150 -4.30 6.42 -1.53
C ILE A 150 -4.35 5.95 -0.08
N HIS A 151 -4.32 4.64 0.14
CA HIS A 151 -4.22 4.13 1.50
C HIS A 151 -3.16 3.05 1.66
N LEU A 152 -2.56 3.02 2.84
CA LEU A 152 -1.74 1.91 3.28
C LEU A 152 -2.65 0.79 3.79
N LEU A 153 -2.23 -0.44 3.53
CA LEU A 153 -2.91 -1.65 4.00
C LEU A 153 -1.88 -2.60 4.62
N GLN A 154 -2.16 -3.07 5.84
CA GLN A 154 -1.31 -4.05 6.52
C GLN A 154 -1.37 -5.40 5.79
N LYS A 155 -0.20 -6.02 5.54
CA LYS A 155 -0.11 -7.40 5.03
C LYS A 155 -0.49 -8.44 6.08
#